data_ee5002fd7d924b932caa4a27d3947a42
#
_entry.id   ee5002fd7d924b932caa4a27d3947a42
#
_cell.length_a   1.000
_cell.length_b   1.000
_cell.length_c   1.000
_cell.angle_alpha   90.00
_cell.angle_beta   90.00
_cell.angle_gamma   90.00
#
_symmetry.space_group_name_H-M   'P 1'
#
loop_
_entity.id
_entity.type
_entity.pdbx_description
1 polymer ?
#
loop_
_entity_poly.entity_id
_entity_poly.type
_entity_poly.pdbx_seq_one_letter_code
_entity_poly.pdbx_strand_id
1 'polypeptide(L)'
;MKINSIRFKIMFWFGLCLIISEVLILAYNAVTSYDASIQRAKDSLQYHGLDATSHVQNEFKAIVSNLNIVAAILHKAIEPLEKIHLSRDEVDKILIEVLKGNESFLGVFTFWKANAFDNADKANINEPGFDESGRFSHYWYRNRYGIIDLKTLTPEGAELRVGDRLNFQTAMHEVITQSLVHSIEGERFQIISLIKPITYQNVTVGFIGIDLKVSALQSLISDSAILGEKGKLAILD
;
A
#
# COMPACT_ATOMS: atom_id res chain seq x y z
N MET A 1 -16.52 21.04 -77.53
CA MET A 1 -16.29 19.57 -77.47
C MET A 1 -17.63 18.90 -77.26
N LYS A 2 -18.15 18.10 -78.24
CA LYS A 2 -19.44 17.41 -78.05
C LYS A 2 -19.26 16.21 -77.11
N ILE A 3 -19.78 16.31 -75.91
CA ILE A 3 -19.78 15.29 -74.82
C ILE A 3 -20.62 14.04 -75.19
N ASN A 4 -20.99 13.87 -76.44
CA ASN A 4 -21.91 12.83 -76.94
C ASN A 4 -21.26 11.58 -77.57
N SER A 5 -19.93 11.42 -77.40
CA SER A 5 -19.29 10.17 -77.90
C SER A 5 -19.56 9.04 -76.87
N ILE A 6 -20.04 7.92 -77.40
CA ILE A 6 -20.29 6.69 -76.55
C ILE A 6 -19.04 6.29 -75.77
N ARG A 7 -17.88 6.43 -76.41
CA ARG A 7 -16.58 6.16 -75.71
C ARG A 7 -16.37 7.02 -74.47
N PHE A 8 -16.72 8.33 -74.56
CA PHE A 8 -16.59 9.24 -73.36
C PHE A 8 -17.54 8.85 -72.23
N LYS A 9 -18.78 8.46 -72.58
CA LYS A 9 -19.73 8.00 -71.57
C LYS A 9 -19.28 6.72 -70.88
N ILE A 10 -18.76 5.76 -71.62
CA ILE A 10 -18.24 4.51 -71.08
C ILE A 10 -17.04 4.80 -70.14
N MET A 11 -16.06 5.61 -70.54
CA MET A 11 -14.93 5.98 -69.78
C MET A 11 -15.33 6.74 -68.53
N PHE A 12 -16.27 7.65 -68.58
CA PHE A 12 -16.78 8.41 -67.43
C PHE A 12 -17.43 7.51 -66.39
N TRP A 13 -18.36 6.63 -66.84
CA TRP A 13 -19.02 5.70 -65.92
C TRP A 13 -18.06 4.69 -65.30
N PHE A 14 -17.11 4.19 -66.05
CA PHE A 14 -16.09 3.29 -65.56
C PHE A 14 -15.17 3.98 -64.52
N GLY A 15 -14.70 5.17 -64.84
CA GLY A 15 -13.92 5.98 -63.91
C GLY A 15 -14.68 6.32 -62.62
N LEU A 16 -15.98 6.66 -62.74
CA LEU A 16 -16.84 6.93 -61.58
C LEU A 16 -17.01 5.67 -60.69
N CYS A 17 -17.21 4.51 -61.30
CA CYS A 17 -17.30 3.26 -60.53
C CYS A 17 -16.00 2.93 -59.76
N LEU A 18 -14.83 3.17 -60.38
CA LEU A 18 -13.54 2.98 -59.71
C LEU A 18 -13.41 3.91 -58.52
N ILE A 19 -13.70 5.19 -58.68
CA ILE A 19 -13.63 6.17 -57.58
C ILE A 19 -14.57 5.77 -56.45
N ILE A 20 -15.81 5.38 -56.76
CA ILE A 20 -16.76 4.94 -55.72
C ILE A 20 -16.24 3.69 -54.98
N SER A 21 -15.68 2.70 -55.71
CA SER A 21 -15.13 1.50 -55.07
C SER A 21 -13.93 1.82 -54.16
N GLU A 22 -13.03 2.71 -54.59
CA GLU A 22 -11.91 3.15 -53.74
C GLU A 22 -12.39 3.87 -52.47
N VAL A 23 -13.35 4.78 -52.61
CA VAL A 23 -13.92 5.50 -51.45
C VAL A 23 -14.57 4.52 -50.47
N LEU A 24 -15.32 3.52 -50.98
CA LEU A 24 -15.93 2.50 -50.13
C LEU A 24 -14.88 1.63 -49.40
N ILE A 25 -13.81 1.24 -50.09
CA ILE A 25 -12.69 0.48 -49.47
C ILE A 25 -11.98 1.33 -48.40
N LEU A 26 -11.70 2.60 -48.68
CA LEU A 26 -11.07 3.50 -47.72
C LEU A 26 -11.96 3.73 -46.49
N ALA A 27 -13.26 3.95 -46.70
CA ALA A 27 -14.22 4.10 -45.61
C ALA A 27 -14.30 2.83 -44.74
N TYR A 28 -14.38 1.66 -45.38
CA TYR A 28 -14.39 0.37 -44.67
C TYR A 28 -13.09 0.18 -43.86
N ASN A 29 -11.93 0.42 -44.44
CA ASN A 29 -10.65 0.31 -43.78
C ASN A 29 -10.50 1.33 -42.61
N ALA A 30 -11.02 2.54 -42.76
CA ALA A 30 -10.99 3.55 -41.72
C ALA A 30 -11.83 3.12 -40.52
N VAL A 31 -13.05 2.61 -40.73
CA VAL A 31 -13.93 2.13 -39.68
C VAL A 31 -13.31 0.92 -38.96
N THR A 32 -12.86 -0.09 -39.68
CA THR A 32 -12.27 -1.30 -39.09
C THR A 32 -10.97 -1.01 -38.37
N SER A 33 -10.12 -0.09 -38.87
CA SER A 33 -8.90 0.35 -38.20
C SER A 33 -9.18 1.15 -36.91
N TYR A 34 -10.23 1.98 -36.94
CA TYR A 34 -10.68 2.71 -35.77
C TYR A 34 -11.16 1.77 -34.67
N ASP A 35 -12.06 0.83 -35.02
CA ASP A 35 -12.58 -0.16 -34.04
C ASP A 35 -11.45 -1.04 -33.48
N ALA A 36 -10.54 -1.51 -34.33
CA ALA A 36 -9.39 -2.28 -33.92
C ALA A 36 -8.42 -1.48 -33.02
N SER A 37 -8.31 -0.16 -33.24
CA SER A 37 -7.48 0.70 -32.38
C SER A 37 -8.11 0.95 -31.01
N ILE A 38 -9.43 1.17 -30.97
CA ILE A 38 -10.19 1.29 -29.72
C ILE A 38 -10.11 -0.02 -28.91
N GLN A 39 -10.29 -1.16 -29.58
CA GLN A 39 -10.21 -2.45 -28.89
C GLN A 39 -8.81 -2.70 -28.32
N ARG A 40 -7.76 -2.46 -29.11
CA ARG A 40 -6.36 -2.56 -28.62
C ARG A 40 -6.08 -1.62 -27.45
N ALA A 41 -6.61 -0.40 -27.48
CA ALA A 41 -6.46 0.53 -26.36
C ALA A 41 -7.17 0.02 -25.10
N LYS A 42 -8.38 -0.53 -25.23
CA LYS A 42 -9.12 -1.14 -24.12
C LYS A 42 -8.38 -2.34 -23.54
N ASP A 43 -7.93 -3.25 -24.39
CA ASP A 43 -7.20 -4.46 -23.96
C ASP A 43 -5.88 -4.09 -23.27
N SER A 44 -5.17 -3.09 -23.79
CA SER A 44 -3.96 -2.55 -23.18
C SER A 44 -4.23 -1.94 -21.80
N LEU A 45 -5.27 -1.11 -21.67
CA LEU A 45 -5.66 -0.51 -20.39
C LEU A 45 -6.07 -1.57 -19.36
N GLN A 46 -6.82 -2.59 -19.80
CA GLN A 46 -7.24 -3.67 -18.91
C GLN A 46 -6.04 -4.52 -18.46
N TYR A 47 -5.15 -4.89 -19.39
CA TYR A 47 -3.95 -5.66 -19.06
C TYR A 47 -3.06 -4.91 -18.07
N HIS A 48 -2.77 -3.67 -18.35
CA HIS A 48 -1.95 -2.84 -17.46
C HIS A 48 -2.64 -2.57 -16.11
N GLY A 49 -3.94 -2.31 -16.10
CA GLY A 49 -4.70 -2.15 -14.85
C GLY A 49 -4.63 -3.38 -13.96
N LEU A 50 -4.71 -4.59 -14.52
CA LEU A 50 -4.56 -5.85 -13.80
C LEU A 50 -3.13 -6.04 -13.28
N ASP A 51 -2.12 -5.68 -14.08
CA ASP A 51 -0.71 -5.79 -13.69
C ASP A 51 -0.39 -4.86 -12.50
N ALA A 52 -0.81 -3.59 -12.57
CA ALA A 52 -0.65 -2.65 -11.46
C ALA A 52 -1.35 -3.12 -10.18
N THR A 53 -2.57 -3.61 -10.32
CA THR A 53 -3.33 -4.14 -9.19
C THR A 53 -2.61 -5.32 -8.55
N SER A 54 -2.06 -6.24 -9.36
CA SER A 54 -1.31 -7.40 -8.86
C SER A 54 -0.01 -6.99 -8.15
N HIS A 55 0.69 -5.97 -8.66
CA HIS A 55 1.89 -5.42 -8.00
C HIS A 55 1.56 -4.85 -6.62
N VAL A 56 0.57 -3.99 -6.53
CA VAL A 56 0.13 -3.41 -5.25
C VAL A 56 -0.33 -4.52 -4.28
N GLN A 57 -1.12 -5.49 -4.76
CA GLN A 57 -1.57 -6.61 -3.93
C GLN A 57 -0.40 -7.47 -3.42
N ASN A 58 0.62 -7.70 -4.23
CA ASN A 58 1.78 -8.49 -3.82
C ASN A 58 2.61 -7.76 -2.76
N GLU A 59 2.80 -6.45 -2.91
CA GLU A 59 3.45 -5.61 -1.89
C GLU A 59 2.66 -5.67 -0.56
N PHE A 60 1.35 -5.47 -0.59
CA PHE A 60 0.53 -5.57 0.61
C PHE A 60 0.61 -6.97 1.25
N LYS A 61 0.55 -8.04 0.46
CA LYS A 61 0.70 -9.41 0.98
C LYS A 61 2.06 -9.63 1.65
N ALA A 62 3.13 -9.09 1.08
CA ALA A 62 4.47 -9.18 1.67
C ALA A 62 4.53 -8.44 3.02
N ILE A 63 3.94 -7.24 3.11
CA ILE A 63 3.87 -6.44 4.34
C ILE A 63 3.07 -7.18 5.42
N VAL A 64 1.88 -7.67 5.06
CA VAL A 64 1.02 -8.47 5.95
C VAL A 64 1.75 -9.73 6.41
N SER A 65 2.48 -10.41 5.53
CA SER A 65 3.27 -11.59 5.88
C SER A 65 4.35 -11.25 6.92
N ASN A 66 5.10 -10.17 6.72
CA ASN A 66 6.10 -9.71 7.68
C ASN A 66 5.47 -9.39 9.04
N LEU A 67 4.34 -8.67 9.04
CA LEU A 67 3.61 -8.32 10.25
C LEU A 67 3.13 -9.58 10.98
N ASN A 68 2.65 -10.59 10.24
CA ASN A 68 2.23 -11.89 10.79
C ASN A 68 3.38 -12.65 11.45
N ILE A 69 4.55 -12.65 10.81
CA ILE A 69 5.75 -13.31 11.35
C ILE A 69 6.17 -12.66 12.66
N VAL A 70 6.29 -11.33 12.68
CA VAL A 70 6.70 -10.62 13.90
C VAL A 70 5.66 -10.77 15.01
N ALA A 71 4.36 -10.66 14.70
CA ALA A 71 3.29 -10.90 15.68
C ALA A 71 3.35 -12.32 16.26
N ALA A 72 3.64 -13.33 15.45
CA ALA A 72 3.81 -14.72 15.92
C ALA A 72 5.02 -14.88 16.83
N ILE A 73 6.14 -14.23 16.52
CA ILE A 73 7.35 -14.22 17.36
C ILE A 73 7.03 -13.56 18.71
N LEU A 74 6.37 -12.39 18.70
CA LEU A 74 6.01 -11.67 19.93
C LEU A 74 4.97 -12.44 20.77
N HIS A 75 4.03 -13.13 20.11
CA HIS A 75 3.08 -14.01 20.79
C HIS A 75 3.80 -15.15 21.53
N LYS A 76 4.78 -15.79 20.88
CA LYS A 76 5.60 -16.84 21.48
C LYS A 76 6.47 -16.33 22.61
N ALA A 77 6.95 -15.10 22.53
CA ALA A 77 7.81 -14.50 23.56
C ALA A 77 7.09 -14.27 24.90
N ILE A 78 5.76 -14.12 24.88
CA ILE A 78 4.94 -13.91 26.08
C ILE A 78 4.31 -15.20 26.63
N GLU A 79 4.45 -16.34 25.94
CA GLU A 79 3.94 -17.62 26.41
C GLU A 79 4.87 -18.25 27.46
N PRO A 80 4.42 -18.47 28.70
CA PRO A 80 5.29 -18.97 29.78
C PRO A 80 5.89 -20.36 29.53
N LEU A 81 5.24 -21.17 28.67
CA LEU A 81 5.67 -22.53 28.36
C LEU A 81 6.65 -22.60 27.17
N GLU A 82 6.79 -21.51 26.44
CA GLU A 82 7.72 -21.43 25.32
C GLU A 82 9.12 -21.03 25.82
N LYS A 83 10.15 -21.56 25.16
CA LYS A 83 11.55 -21.27 25.52
C LYS A 83 12.09 -19.98 24.91
N ILE A 84 11.24 -19.24 24.18
CA ILE A 84 11.64 -18.00 23.53
C ILE A 84 11.39 -16.85 24.53
N HIS A 85 12.44 -16.35 25.13
CA HIS A 85 12.40 -15.16 25.94
C HIS A 85 13.08 -14.03 25.17
N LEU A 86 12.34 -13.01 24.81
CA LEU A 86 12.86 -11.80 24.17
C LEU A 86 12.87 -10.65 25.18
N SER A 87 14.00 -9.97 25.27
CA SER A 87 14.08 -8.68 25.93
C SER A 87 13.45 -7.60 25.04
N ARG A 88 13.13 -6.43 25.61
CA ARG A 88 12.65 -5.26 24.86
C ARG A 88 13.67 -4.84 23.79
N ASP A 89 14.96 -4.84 24.10
CA ASP A 89 16.04 -4.53 23.16
C ASP A 89 16.11 -5.52 21.96
N GLU A 90 15.83 -6.80 22.19
CA GLU A 90 15.79 -7.78 21.10
C GLU A 90 14.57 -7.57 20.22
N VAL A 91 13.43 -7.21 20.80
CA VAL A 91 12.24 -6.82 20.02
C VAL A 91 12.53 -5.56 19.21
N ASP A 92 13.15 -4.55 19.80
CA ASP A 92 13.54 -3.33 19.10
C ASP A 92 14.45 -3.60 17.89
N LYS A 93 15.43 -4.50 18.05
CA LYS A 93 16.28 -4.92 16.95
C LYS A 93 15.47 -5.58 15.82
N ILE A 94 14.48 -6.41 16.16
CA ILE A 94 13.58 -7.02 15.16
C ILE A 94 12.78 -5.92 14.44
N LEU A 95 12.20 -4.96 15.19
CA LEU A 95 11.44 -3.85 14.59
C LEU A 95 12.30 -2.99 13.67
N ILE A 96 13.54 -2.69 14.07
CA ILE A 96 14.50 -1.94 13.27
C ILE A 96 14.84 -2.70 11.96
N GLU A 97 15.08 -4.00 12.03
CA GLU A 97 15.37 -4.80 10.82
C GLU A 97 14.15 -4.88 9.88
N VAL A 98 12.95 -4.99 10.41
CA VAL A 98 11.72 -4.89 9.61
C VAL A 98 11.63 -3.53 8.92
N LEU A 99 11.92 -2.44 9.63
CA LEU A 99 11.91 -1.09 9.08
C LEU A 99 12.98 -0.90 8.02
N LYS A 100 14.18 -1.44 8.20
CA LYS A 100 15.27 -1.40 7.21
C LYS A 100 14.94 -2.18 5.95
N GLY A 101 14.21 -3.27 6.09
CA GLY A 101 13.89 -4.17 4.99
C GLY A 101 12.97 -3.59 3.91
N ASN A 102 12.29 -2.45 4.18
CA ASN A 102 11.42 -1.82 3.20
C ASN A 102 11.43 -0.28 3.34
N GLU A 103 11.83 0.41 2.26
CA GLU A 103 11.91 1.87 2.21
C GLU A 103 10.53 2.56 2.21
N SER A 104 9.49 1.84 1.83
CA SER A 104 8.10 2.35 1.87
C SER A 104 7.57 2.51 3.30
N PHE A 105 8.21 1.85 4.29
CA PHE A 105 7.83 1.97 5.69
C PHE A 105 8.30 3.31 6.25
N LEU A 106 7.36 4.07 6.79
CA LEU A 106 7.68 5.26 7.58
C LEU A 106 8.11 4.86 8.98
N GLY A 107 7.45 3.87 9.58
CA GLY A 107 7.77 3.38 10.89
C GLY A 107 7.16 2.01 11.20
N VAL A 108 7.69 1.42 12.26
CA VAL A 108 7.22 0.15 12.82
C VAL A 108 7.06 0.35 14.32
N PHE A 109 5.98 -0.13 14.91
CA PHE A 109 5.70 0.08 16.31
C PHE A 109 5.18 -1.16 17.02
N THR A 110 5.38 -1.17 18.32
CA THR A 110 4.69 -2.07 19.22
C THR A 110 4.09 -1.29 20.38
N PHE A 111 2.94 -1.73 20.85
CA PHE A 111 2.23 -1.11 21.96
C PHE A 111 1.61 -2.18 22.85
N TRP A 112 1.91 -2.19 24.13
CA TRP A 112 1.47 -3.23 25.07
C TRP A 112 0.60 -2.66 26.17
N LYS A 113 -0.28 -3.50 26.72
CA LYS A 113 -0.94 -3.21 28.00
C LYS A 113 0.11 -3.12 29.11
N ALA A 114 -0.25 -2.46 30.19
CA ALA A 114 0.61 -2.35 31.35
C ALA A 114 1.07 -3.75 31.83
N ASN A 115 2.39 -3.91 31.95
CA ASN A 115 3.08 -5.13 32.39
C ASN A 115 2.81 -6.38 31.52
N ALA A 116 2.24 -6.24 30.32
CA ALA A 116 1.80 -7.39 29.53
C ALA A 116 2.91 -8.06 28.73
N PHE A 117 4.03 -7.37 28.47
CA PHE A 117 5.14 -7.96 27.73
C PHE A 117 6.05 -8.80 28.64
N ASP A 118 6.64 -8.20 29.67
CA ASP A 118 7.68 -8.79 30.51
C ASP A 118 7.49 -8.53 32.02
N ASN A 119 6.38 -7.90 32.41
CA ASN A 119 6.09 -7.47 33.75
C ASN A 119 7.13 -6.50 34.36
N ALA A 120 7.90 -5.78 33.53
CA ALA A 120 9.02 -4.94 33.94
C ALA A 120 8.78 -3.43 33.75
N ASP A 121 7.54 -2.96 33.58
CA ASP A 121 7.23 -1.55 33.32
C ASP A 121 7.83 -0.65 34.42
N LYS A 122 7.70 -1.03 35.69
CA LYS A 122 8.25 -0.24 36.80
C LYS A 122 9.76 -0.01 36.74
N ALA A 123 10.50 -0.95 36.17
CA ALA A 123 11.94 -0.85 36.01
C ALA A 123 12.35 0.07 34.86
N ASN A 124 11.43 0.39 33.94
CA ASN A 124 11.68 1.21 32.78
C ASN A 124 11.07 2.63 32.88
N ILE A 125 10.52 3.01 34.03
CA ILE A 125 9.94 4.35 34.22
C ILE A 125 11.00 5.43 34.02
N ASN A 126 10.75 6.34 33.08
CA ASN A 126 11.65 7.45 32.74
C ASN A 126 13.05 7.03 32.21
N GLU A 127 13.24 5.75 31.87
CA GLU A 127 14.44 5.33 31.16
C GLU A 127 14.41 5.85 29.69
N PRO A 128 15.57 5.99 29.04
CA PRO A 128 15.63 6.44 27.65
C PRO A 128 14.73 5.59 26.74
N GLY A 129 13.82 6.27 26.01
CA GLY A 129 12.84 5.62 25.11
C GLY A 129 11.52 5.25 25.77
N PHE A 130 11.38 5.45 27.08
CA PHE A 130 10.16 5.16 27.84
C PHE A 130 9.54 6.44 28.43
N ASP A 131 8.26 6.39 28.71
CA ASP A 131 7.54 7.44 29.39
C ASP A 131 7.45 7.18 30.91
N GLU A 132 6.68 8.01 31.60
CA GLU A 132 6.41 7.89 33.05
C GLU A 132 5.67 6.60 33.42
N SER A 133 5.09 5.89 32.48
CA SER A 133 4.46 4.59 32.74
C SER A 133 5.44 3.42 32.63
N GLY A 134 6.59 3.61 31.98
CA GLY A 134 7.58 2.57 31.68
C GLY A 134 7.06 1.47 30.79
N ARG A 135 5.89 1.68 30.17
CA ARG A 135 5.23 0.69 29.30
C ARG A 135 6.04 0.45 28.04
N PHE A 136 6.08 -0.81 27.58
CA PHE A 136 6.71 -1.11 26.31
C PHE A 136 5.82 -0.61 25.16
N SER A 137 6.20 0.56 24.60
CA SER A 137 5.43 1.30 23.63
C SER A 137 6.38 2.08 22.72
N HIS A 138 7.06 1.35 21.83
CA HIS A 138 8.12 1.89 20.99
C HIS A 138 7.65 2.08 19.55
N TYR A 139 8.01 3.23 18.96
CA TYR A 139 7.81 3.58 17.59
C TYR A 139 9.16 3.90 16.95
N TRP A 140 9.69 2.97 16.17
CA TRP A 140 10.87 3.15 15.35
C TRP A 140 10.45 3.75 14.02
N TYR A 141 11.01 4.89 13.63
CA TYR A 141 10.60 5.61 12.43
C TYR A 141 11.79 6.16 11.66
N ARG A 142 11.59 6.40 10.36
CA ARG A 142 12.57 7.12 9.53
C ARG A 142 12.29 8.62 9.64
N ASN A 143 13.27 9.36 10.14
CA ASN A 143 13.23 10.81 10.13
C ASN A 143 13.43 11.36 8.70
N ARG A 144 13.38 12.70 8.54
CA ARG A 144 13.57 13.37 7.24
C ARG A 144 14.93 13.12 6.58
N TYR A 145 15.91 12.70 7.33
CA TYR A 145 17.26 12.36 6.82
C TYR A 145 17.42 10.87 6.50
N GLY A 146 16.37 10.07 6.63
CA GLY A 146 16.41 8.62 6.46
C GLY A 146 17.02 7.86 7.63
N ILE A 147 17.38 8.56 8.73
CA ILE A 147 17.91 7.93 9.95
C ILE A 147 16.75 7.31 10.73
N ILE A 148 17.02 6.15 11.30
CA ILE A 148 16.04 5.44 12.14
C ILE A 148 16.20 5.94 13.58
N ASP A 149 15.13 6.50 14.11
CA ASP A 149 15.05 7.04 15.45
C ASP A 149 13.92 6.37 16.24
N LEU A 150 14.01 6.41 17.56
CA LEU A 150 13.01 5.90 18.50
C LEU A 150 12.16 7.04 19.04
N LYS A 151 10.85 6.81 19.12
CA LYS A 151 9.90 7.64 19.84
C LYS A 151 8.98 6.75 20.66
N THR A 152 8.62 7.18 21.86
CA THR A 152 7.57 6.53 22.65
C THR A 152 6.22 6.78 22.00
N LEU A 153 5.46 5.73 21.75
CA LEU A 153 4.09 5.83 21.24
C LEU A 153 3.15 6.06 22.42
N THR A 154 2.62 7.29 22.52
CA THR A 154 1.63 7.61 23.55
C THR A 154 0.31 6.88 23.33
N PRO A 155 -0.53 6.69 24.38
CA PRO A 155 -1.86 6.12 24.23
C PRO A 155 -2.69 6.82 23.14
N GLU A 156 -2.67 8.16 23.12
CA GLU A 156 -3.38 8.97 22.11
C GLU A 156 -2.81 8.74 20.71
N GLY A 157 -1.50 8.59 20.57
CA GLY A 157 -0.84 8.25 19.33
C GLY A 157 -1.20 6.85 18.82
N ALA A 158 -1.40 5.91 19.75
CA ALA A 158 -1.90 4.58 19.44
C ALA A 158 -3.40 4.63 19.03
N GLU A 159 -4.23 5.39 19.76
CA GLU A 159 -5.65 5.59 19.46
C GLU A 159 -5.87 6.22 18.08
N LEU A 160 -5.06 7.20 17.70
CA LEU A 160 -5.10 7.81 16.36
C LEU A 160 -4.90 6.81 15.23
N ARG A 161 -4.11 5.74 15.47
CA ARG A 161 -3.84 4.69 14.47
C ARG A 161 -4.93 3.65 14.40
N VAL A 162 -5.55 3.34 15.52
CA VAL A 162 -6.51 2.23 15.64
C VAL A 162 -7.94 2.75 15.79
N GLY A 163 -8.12 4.03 16.14
CA GLY A 163 -9.40 4.65 16.44
C GLY A 163 -10.10 3.93 17.60
N ASP A 164 -11.42 4.00 17.64
CA ASP A 164 -12.25 3.26 18.63
C ASP A 164 -12.05 1.73 18.60
N ARG A 165 -11.26 1.23 17.64
CA ARG A 165 -10.92 -0.19 17.48
C ARG A 165 -9.76 -0.65 18.34
N LEU A 166 -9.05 0.25 19.05
CA LEU A 166 -8.13 -0.08 20.16
C LEU A 166 -8.86 -0.69 21.37
N ASN A 167 -10.04 -1.20 21.16
CA ASN A 167 -10.67 -1.99 22.20
C ASN A 167 -9.91 -3.32 22.30
N PHE A 168 -8.97 -3.37 23.24
CA PHE A 168 -8.24 -4.57 23.62
C PHE A 168 -9.17 -5.77 23.93
N GLN A 169 -10.46 -5.54 24.10
CA GLN A 169 -11.43 -6.58 24.36
C GLN A 169 -11.99 -7.20 23.09
N THR A 170 -11.98 -6.49 21.96
CA THR A 170 -12.63 -6.92 20.71
C THR A 170 -11.70 -7.06 19.51
N ALA A 171 -10.46 -6.53 19.56
CA ALA A 171 -9.53 -6.62 18.46
C ALA A 171 -8.94 -8.03 18.33
N MET A 172 -9.60 -8.89 17.58
CA MET A 172 -9.13 -10.25 17.29
C MET A 172 -8.53 -10.40 15.88
N HIS A 173 -8.61 -9.35 15.04
CA HIS A 173 -8.23 -9.41 13.64
C HIS A 173 -7.27 -8.28 13.27
N GLU A 174 -6.53 -8.49 12.19
CA GLU A 174 -5.71 -7.50 11.54
C GLU A 174 -6.57 -6.29 11.10
N VAL A 175 -6.03 -5.08 11.30
CA VAL A 175 -6.72 -3.83 10.96
C VAL A 175 -5.86 -3.03 10.01
N ILE A 176 -6.44 -2.64 8.89
CA ILE A 176 -5.91 -1.59 8.03
C ILE A 176 -6.64 -0.30 8.39
N THR A 177 -5.91 0.75 8.73
CA THR A 177 -6.53 2.02 9.08
C THR A 177 -6.87 2.82 7.84
N GLN A 178 -7.84 3.75 7.98
CA GLN A 178 -8.00 4.80 7.01
C GLN A 178 -6.73 5.68 6.98
N SER A 179 -6.51 6.34 5.84
CA SER A 179 -5.38 7.25 5.71
C SER A 179 -5.47 8.39 6.73
N LEU A 180 -4.40 8.58 7.49
CA LEU A 180 -4.30 9.65 8.49
C LEU A 180 -3.03 10.50 8.27
N VAL A 181 -3.07 11.74 8.77
CA VAL A 181 -1.90 12.61 8.75
C VAL A 181 -1.12 12.45 10.03
N HIS A 182 0.11 11.97 9.91
CA HIS A 182 1.04 11.85 11.02
C HIS A 182 2.16 12.89 10.92
N SER A 183 2.47 13.55 12.04
CA SER A 183 3.55 14.54 12.09
C SER A 183 4.77 13.98 12.79
N ILE A 184 5.90 14.02 12.09
CA ILE A 184 7.21 13.63 12.61
C ILE A 184 8.15 14.82 12.41
N GLU A 185 8.73 15.32 13.49
CA GLU A 185 9.69 16.45 13.47
C GLU A 185 9.20 17.69 12.69
N GLY A 186 7.89 17.95 12.74
CA GLY A 186 7.26 19.06 12.03
C GLY A 186 6.89 18.78 10.57
N GLU A 187 7.33 17.68 10.00
CA GLU A 187 6.85 17.19 8.70
C GLU A 187 5.55 16.40 8.84
N ARG A 188 4.67 16.59 7.85
CA ARG A 188 3.38 15.88 7.79
C ARG A 188 3.45 14.79 6.74
N PHE A 189 3.17 13.57 7.15
CA PHE A 189 3.08 12.40 6.29
C PHE A 189 1.64 11.90 6.26
N GLN A 190 1.14 11.63 5.07
CA GLN A 190 -0.10 10.87 4.93
C GLN A 190 0.27 9.39 4.98
N ILE A 191 -0.27 8.67 5.95
CA ILE A 191 0.07 7.27 6.23
C ILE A 191 -1.17 6.40 6.28
N ILE A 192 -0.95 5.12 6.03
CA ILE A 192 -1.88 4.02 6.33
C ILE A 192 -1.14 3.10 7.28
N SER A 193 -1.78 2.72 8.38
CA SER A 193 -1.21 1.78 9.34
C SER A 193 -1.83 0.39 9.17
N LEU A 194 -0.98 -0.62 9.05
CA LEU A 194 -1.37 -2.02 9.17
C LEU A 194 -1.06 -2.47 10.58
N ILE A 195 -2.05 -2.99 11.30
CA ILE A 195 -1.93 -3.29 12.72
C ILE A 195 -2.42 -4.70 12.97
N LYS A 196 -1.65 -5.45 13.77
CA LYS A 196 -2.00 -6.78 14.20
C LYS A 196 -2.03 -6.88 15.71
N PRO A 197 -3.12 -7.39 16.29
CA PRO A 197 -3.19 -7.65 17.72
C PRO A 197 -2.28 -8.83 18.10
N ILE A 198 -1.69 -8.73 19.28
CA ILE A 198 -0.97 -9.81 19.95
C ILE A 198 -1.88 -10.28 21.08
N THR A 199 -2.27 -11.54 21.01
CA THR A 199 -3.24 -12.12 21.94
C THR A 199 -2.57 -13.12 22.88
N TYR A 200 -3.03 -13.16 24.12
CA TYR A 200 -2.69 -14.21 25.08
C TYR A 200 -3.97 -14.69 25.75
N GLN A 201 -4.23 -15.99 25.75
CA GLN A 201 -5.48 -16.61 26.26
C GLN A 201 -6.75 -15.93 25.73
N ASN A 202 -6.79 -15.66 24.41
CA ASN A 202 -7.90 -14.98 23.71
C ASN A 202 -8.15 -13.52 24.15
N VAL A 203 -7.20 -12.90 24.87
CA VAL A 203 -7.26 -11.49 25.22
C VAL A 203 -6.14 -10.75 24.49
N THR A 204 -6.45 -9.63 23.85
CA THR A 204 -5.43 -8.78 23.23
C THR A 204 -4.62 -8.10 24.32
N VAL A 205 -3.32 -8.34 24.34
CA VAL A 205 -2.36 -7.83 25.32
C VAL A 205 -1.43 -6.79 24.74
N GLY A 206 -1.30 -6.74 23.43
CA GLY A 206 -0.49 -5.77 22.73
C GLY A 206 -0.86 -5.68 21.24
N PHE A 207 -0.16 -4.80 20.55
CA PHE A 207 -0.26 -4.62 19.10
C PHE A 207 1.13 -4.46 18.50
N ILE A 208 1.27 -4.91 17.27
CA ILE A 208 2.35 -4.53 16.38
C ILE A 208 1.77 -3.86 15.15
N GLY A 209 2.44 -2.84 14.62
CA GLY A 209 1.98 -2.18 13.40
C GLY A 209 3.10 -1.61 12.57
N ILE A 210 2.77 -1.37 11.30
CA ILE A 210 3.62 -0.78 10.29
C ILE A 210 2.90 0.42 9.72
N ASP A 211 3.56 1.58 9.70
CA ASP A 211 3.09 2.80 9.06
C ASP A 211 3.68 2.90 7.65
N LEU A 212 2.82 2.95 6.65
CA LEU A 212 3.16 3.10 5.24
C LEU A 212 2.91 4.53 4.77
N LYS A 213 3.85 5.10 4.03
CA LYS A 213 3.62 6.37 3.34
C LYS A 213 2.64 6.17 2.17
N VAL A 214 1.57 6.95 2.13
CA VAL A 214 0.64 6.93 0.98
C VAL A 214 1.35 7.30 -0.32
N SER A 215 2.33 8.23 -0.26
CA SER A 215 3.16 8.59 -1.41
C SER A 215 3.96 7.40 -1.97
N ALA A 216 4.42 6.48 -1.13
CA ALA A 216 5.10 5.28 -1.58
C ALA A 216 4.15 4.31 -2.32
N LEU A 217 2.91 4.19 -1.86
CA LEU A 217 1.88 3.44 -2.59
C LEU A 217 1.51 4.09 -3.92
N GLN A 218 1.46 5.42 -3.95
CA GLN A 218 1.21 6.18 -5.18
C GLN A 218 2.34 6.00 -6.19
N SER A 219 3.61 5.95 -5.75
CA SER A 219 4.75 5.71 -6.67
C SER A 219 4.70 4.30 -7.27
N LEU A 220 4.35 3.27 -6.52
CA LEU A 220 4.17 1.92 -7.05
C LEU A 220 3.12 1.86 -8.19
N ILE A 221 2.08 2.69 -8.08
CA ILE A 221 1.04 2.80 -9.10
C ILE A 221 1.54 3.64 -10.30
N SER A 222 2.30 4.69 -10.06
CA SER A 222 2.80 5.61 -11.10
C SER A 222 3.93 5.01 -11.93
N ASP A 223 4.80 4.24 -11.31
CA ASP A 223 5.95 3.58 -11.97
C ASP A 223 5.52 2.44 -12.89
N SER A 224 4.34 1.89 -12.67
CA SER A 224 3.69 1.05 -13.65
C SER A 224 3.20 1.93 -14.82
N ALA A 225 4.06 2.38 -15.72
CA ALA A 225 3.92 3.33 -16.85
C ALA A 225 2.65 3.20 -17.75
N ILE A 226 1.48 3.01 -17.15
CA ILE A 226 0.26 2.42 -17.69
C ILE A 226 -0.57 3.42 -18.46
N LEU A 227 -0.54 4.68 -18.07
CA LEU A 227 -1.51 5.65 -18.57
C LEU A 227 -0.88 6.83 -19.32
N GLY A 228 0.43 6.80 -19.58
CA GLY A 228 1.15 7.93 -20.17
C GLY A 228 1.07 9.18 -19.28
N GLU A 229 1.64 10.31 -19.72
CA GLU A 229 1.76 11.54 -18.91
C GLU A 229 0.41 12.15 -18.43
N LYS A 230 -0.73 11.70 -18.92
CA LYS A 230 -2.06 12.27 -18.60
C LYS A 230 -3.02 11.30 -17.89
N GLY A 231 -2.61 10.06 -17.69
CA GLY A 231 -3.44 9.07 -17.02
C GLY A 231 -3.34 9.18 -15.50
N LYS A 232 -4.45 8.85 -14.80
CA LYS A 232 -4.51 8.76 -13.35
C LYS A 232 -5.13 7.42 -12.97
N LEU A 233 -4.49 6.68 -12.08
CA LEU A 233 -5.08 5.52 -11.43
C LEU A 233 -5.55 5.94 -10.04
N ALA A 234 -6.73 5.48 -9.61
CA ALA A 234 -7.24 5.67 -8.26
C ALA A 234 -7.50 4.29 -7.65
N ILE A 235 -7.14 4.12 -6.39
CA ILE A 235 -7.58 2.99 -5.58
C ILE A 235 -8.93 3.43 -5.00
N LEU A 236 -9.98 2.69 -5.33
CA LEU A 236 -11.32 2.88 -4.79
C LEU A 236 -11.56 1.78 -3.75
N ASP A 237 -12.16 2.16 -2.63
CA ASP A 237 -12.61 1.25 -1.57
C ASP A 237 -13.78 0.38 -2.03
#